data_dca15ab17103e75e7ee42fd2a075080b
#
_entry.id   dca15ab17103e75e7ee42fd2a075080b
#
_cell.length_a   1.000
_cell.length_b   1.000
_cell.length_c   1.000
_cell.angle_alpha   90.00
_cell.angle_beta   90.00
_cell.angle_gamma   90.00
#
_symmetry.space_group_name_H-M   'P 1'
#
loop_
_entity.id
_entity.type
_entity.pdbx_description
1 polymer ?
#
loop_
_entity_poly.entity_id
_entity_poly.type
_entity_poly.pdbx_seq_one_letter_code
_entity_poly.pdbx_strand_id
1 'polypeptide(L)'
;MGATWRWLDLGAVDGATMVNVFVALAAPVARGRSPPTAIVLYPQRPFANVGYHQEAEREVDVPYCRANGIPVVRRVVGGGAILDGPWEHDYMIIVPPGAPGTENGVAGFYERYLAPVTTTLGRLGVVAPRSGVNDLAVGRRKISANGAMQLEGSWILVGDILLDLDIPAMSRVLRVPDEKFRGKLATGMAEWLTSVRAETGRLPGRSEVSRILAEEFARAFGIEVAPGALSPEEAGTVEELRSSRTADAWTFAKDRSHPNLSGAPSEGRAVKISGDAVLARLDRKAGKLVRVTLLHGHGRIEEVEFSGDFFTHPFDAPLGELEKALGGSPLVEANLRDAIGGWLTRKGVHLVGATSDDLAAAIVAAASIAPASR
;
A
#
# COMPACT_ATOMS: atom_id res chain seq x y z
N MET A 1 17.53 10.24 31.32
CA MET A 1 16.38 10.90 30.68
C MET A 1 15.98 9.99 29.52
N GLY A 2 14.70 9.67 29.36
CA GLY A 2 14.19 8.89 28.21
C GLY A 2 14.44 9.65 26.91
N ALA A 3 14.46 8.94 25.78
CA ALA A 3 14.56 9.59 24.47
C ALA A 3 13.31 10.46 24.23
N THR A 4 13.48 11.63 23.64
CA THR A 4 12.37 12.51 23.27
C THR A 4 12.01 12.26 21.81
N TRP A 5 10.73 12.00 21.53
CA TRP A 5 10.19 11.92 20.17
C TRP A 5 9.48 13.22 19.81
N ARG A 6 9.60 13.60 18.55
CA ARG A 6 8.85 14.73 18.00
C ARG A 6 7.44 14.28 17.63
N TRP A 7 6.44 15.06 18.06
CA TRP A 7 5.04 14.90 17.68
C TRP A 7 4.63 15.98 16.71
N LEU A 8 4.23 15.59 15.51
CA LEU A 8 3.73 16.51 14.49
C LEU A 8 2.23 16.28 14.32
N ASP A 9 1.41 17.22 14.78
CA ASP A 9 -0.01 17.27 14.44
C ASP A 9 -0.19 18.22 13.26
N LEU A 10 -0.38 17.64 12.07
CA LEU A 10 -0.50 18.37 10.81
C LEU A 10 -1.96 18.73 10.49
N GLY A 11 -2.92 18.19 11.26
CA GLY A 11 -4.34 18.42 11.04
C GLY A 11 -4.82 17.92 9.68
N ALA A 12 -5.67 18.72 9.03
CA ALA A 12 -6.21 18.41 7.71
C ALA A 12 -5.19 18.69 6.60
N VAL A 13 -4.87 17.68 5.79
CA VAL A 13 -3.92 17.80 4.66
C VAL A 13 -4.55 17.29 3.36
N ASP A 14 -3.96 17.66 2.22
CA ASP A 14 -4.30 17.02 0.94
C ASP A 14 -3.64 15.64 0.79
N GLY A 15 -4.20 14.80 -0.10
CA GLY A 15 -3.71 13.44 -0.28
C GLY A 15 -2.24 13.35 -0.73
N ALA A 16 -1.74 14.33 -1.48
CA ALA A 16 -0.34 14.34 -1.91
C ALA A 16 0.61 14.63 -0.75
N THR A 17 0.26 15.53 0.14
CA THR A 17 1.00 15.77 1.39
C THR A 17 0.98 14.52 2.26
N MET A 18 -0.20 13.91 2.44
CA MET A 18 -0.39 12.72 3.27
C MET A 18 0.54 11.58 2.85
N VAL A 19 0.60 11.23 1.57
CA VAL A 19 1.41 10.09 1.12
C VAL A 19 2.90 10.39 0.98
N ASN A 20 3.35 11.64 1.19
CA ASN A 20 4.73 12.05 0.98
C ASN A 20 5.43 12.60 2.22
N VAL A 21 4.71 13.07 3.23
CA VAL A 21 5.33 13.71 4.40
C VAL A 21 6.31 12.80 5.13
N PHE A 22 5.98 11.53 5.33
CA PHE A 22 6.87 10.57 5.98
C PHE A 22 8.12 10.25 5.14
N VAL A 23 8.00 10.34 3.80
CA VAL A 23 9.12 10.13 2.89
C VAL A 23 10.17 11.22 3.07
N ALA A 24 9.73 12.49 3.21
CA ALA A 24 10.62 13.61 3.43
C ALA A 24 11.41 13.50 4.76
N LEU A 25 10.84 12.83 5.76
CA LEU A 25 11.45 12.68 7.08
C LEU A 25 12.37 11.45 7.19
N ALA A 26 12.28 10.51 6.25
CA ALA A 26 13.00 9.24 6.34
C ALA A 26 14.51 9.42 6.48
N ALA A 27 15.15 10.11 5.54
CA ALA A 27 16.60 10.33 5.56
C ALA A 27 17.08 11.21 6.74
N PRO A 28 16.43 12.33 7.09
CA PRO A 28 16.79 13.11 8.28
C PRO A 28 16.77 12.30 9.57
N VAL A 29 15.74 11.46 9.78
CA VAL A 29 15.64 10.63 10.99
C VAL A 29 16.70 9.53 10.99
N ALA A 30 16.90 8.83 9.88
CA ALA A 30 17.93 7.78 9.79
C ALA A 30 19.34 8.31 10.11
N ARG A 31 19.62 9.54 9.71
CA ARG A 31 20.94 10.19 9.89
C ARG A 31 21.07 10.96 11.21
N GLY A 32 20.07 10.90 12.09
CA GLY A 32 20.06 11.61 13.37
C GLY A 32 19.98 13.13 13.26
N ARG A 33 19.61 13.68 12.08
CA ARG A 33 19.38 15.13 11.89
C ARG A 33 18.00 15.56 12.39
N SER A 34 17.08 14.62 12.46
CA SER A 34 15.78 14.79 13.09
C SER A 34 15.56 13.69 14.13
N PRO A 35 14.87 13.97 15.24
CA PRO A 35 14.54 12.95 16.23
C PRO A 35 13.56 11.92 15.66
N PRO A 36 13.40 10.75 16.29
CA PRO A 36 12.28 9.87 16.00
C PRO A 36 10.97 10.66 16.03
N THR A 37 10.13 10.48 15.05
CA THR A 37 8.98 11.35 14.82
C THR A 37 7.70 10.54 14.68
N ALA A 38 6.67 10.95 15.41
CA ALA A 38 5.29 10.54 15.20
C ALA A 38 4.52 11.69 14.56
N ILE A 39 3.75 11.38 13.52
CA ILE A 39 2.89 12.32 12.80
C ILE A 39 1.46 11.86 12.97
N VAL A 40 0.54 12.78 13.23
CA VAL A 40 -0.90 12.58 13.08
C VAL A 40 -1.45 13.61 12.09
N LEU A 41 -2.39 13.15 11.28
CA LEU A 41 -3.02 13.96 10.24
C LEU A 41 -4.32 13.30 9.78
N TYR A 42 -5.02 13.93 8.86
CA TYR A 42 -6.18 13.32 8.21
C TYR A 42 -6.44 13.98 6.85
N PRO A 43 -7.08 13.27 5.91
CA PRO A 43 -7.44 13.86 4.63
C PRO A 43 -8.43 15.01 4.78
N GLN A 44 -8.14 16.15 4.14
CA GLN A 44 -9.05 17.30 4.08
C GLN A 44 -10.31 16.96 3.27
N ARG A 45 -10.16 16.11 2.26
CA ARG A 45 -11.22 15.65 1.34
C ARG A 45 -10.91 14.24 0.85
N PRO A 46 -11.90 13.49 0.35
CA PRO A 46 -11.64 12.17 -0.21
C PRO A 46 -10.63 12.21 -1.36
N PHE A 47 -9.77 11.19 -1.41
CA PHE A 47 -8.87 10.93 -2.54
C PHE A 47 -8.64 9.42 -2.70
N ALA A 48 -8.48 8.97 -3.93
CA ALA A 48 -8.14 7.58 -4.22
C ALA A 48 -6.63 7.36 -4.03
N ASN A 49 -6.25 6.46 -3.14
CA ASN A 49 -4.89 6.16 -2.76
C ASN A 49 -4.47 4.80 -3.32
N VAL A 50 -3.62 4.82 -4.35
CA VAL A 50 -3.19 3.63 -5.10
C VAL A 50 -1.86 3.13 -4.55
N GLY A 51 -1.75 1.83 -4.32
CA GLY A 51 -0.50 1.18 -3.89
C GLY A 51 0.59 1.24 -4.96
N TYR A 52 1.85 1.18 -4.52
CA TYR A 52 3.01 1.41 -5.41
C TYR A 52 3.03 0.51 -6.66
N HIS A 53 2.72 -0.79 -6.50
CA HIS A 53 2.77 -1.76 -7.60
C HIS A 53 1.45 -1.95 -8.36
N GLN A 54 0.42 -1.15 -8.06
CA GLN A 54 -0.88 -1.28 -8.70
C GLN A 54 -0.99 -0.49 -10.00
N GLU A 55 -1.79 -0.98 -10.94
CA GLU A 55 -2.26 -0.23 -12.10
C GLU A 55 -3.45 0.62 -11.66
N ALA A 56 -3.30 1.96 -11.63
CA ALA A 56 -4.32 2.86 -11.08
C ALA A 56 -5.65 2.78 -11.83
N GLU A 57 -5.61 2.71 -13.17
CA GLU A 57 -6.80 2.63 -14.03
C GLU A 57 -7.58 1.32 -13.84
N ARG A 58 -6.97 0.29 -13.24
CA ARG A 58 -7.63 -0.99 -12.95
C ARG A 58 -8.26 -1.02 -11.56
N GLU A 59 -7.68 -0.30 -10.63
CA GLU A 59 -8.12 -0.31 -9.24
C GLU A 59 -9.16 0.77 -8.93
N VAL A 60 -9.15 1.86 -9.73
CA VAL A 60 -9.93 3.06 -9.46
C VAL A 60 -10.73 3.47 -10.71
N ASP A 61 -11.96 3.93 -10.52
CA ASP A 61 -12.76 4.58 -11.58
C ASP A 61 -12.21 5.99 -11.84
N VAL A 62 -11.07 6.06 -12.56
CA VAL A 62 -10.36 7.31 -12.85
C VAL A 62 -11.26 8.34 -13.56
N PRO A 63 -12.09 7.97 -14.58
CA PRO A 63 -13.05 8.89 -15.18
C PRO A 63 -14.00 9.50 -14.17
N TYR A 64 -14.56 8.68 -13.28
CA TYR A 64 -15.45 9.17 -12.21
C TYR A 64 -14.71 10.10 -11.25
N CYS A 65 -13.52 9.72 -10.83
CA CYS A 65 -12.69 10.56 -9.94
C CYS A 65 -12.43 11.94 -10.56
N ARG A 66 -12.03 11.98 -11.83
CA ARG A 66 -11.79 13.24 -12.56
C ARG A 66 -13.06 14.09 -12.66
N ALA A 67 -14.20 13.49 -13.01
CA ALA A 67 -15.49 14.18 -13.12
C ALA A 67 -16.00 14.76 -11.78
N ASN A 68 -15.60 14.18 -10.65
CA ASN A 68 -16.04 14.58 -9.32
C ASN A 68 -14.95 15.28 -8.48
N GLY A 69 -13.81 15.65 -9.08
CA GLY A 69 -12.72 16.34 -8.41
C GLY A 69 -12.05 15.53 -7.29
N ILE A 70 -12.13 14.19 -7.37
CA ILE A 70 -11.47 13.28 -6.43
C ILE A 70 -10.04 13.03 -6.95
N PRO A 71 -8.98 13.46 -6.25
CA PRO A 71 -7.62 13.19 -6.66
C PRO A 71 -7.32 11.69 -6.66
N VAL A 72 -6.50 11.24 -7.62
CA VAL A 72 -5.91 9.90 -7.62
C VAL A 72 -4.42 10.06 -7.32
N VAL A 73 -3.94 9.43 -6.27
CA VAL A 73 -2.56 9.59 -5.78
C VAL A 73 -1.93 8.22 -5.60
N ARG A 74 -0.70 8.05 -6.07
CA ARG A 74 0.09 6.84 -5.85
C ARG A 74 1.03 7.04 -4.66
N ARG A 75 0.92 6.17 -3.64
CA ARG A 75 1.84 6.14 -2.51
C ARG A 75 3.08 5.26 -2.81
N VAL A 76 4.15 5.45 -2.05
CA VAL A 76 5.35 4.59 -2.10
C VAL A 76 5.17 3.27 -1.32
N VAL A 77 4.14 3.16 -0.51
CA VAL A 77 3.82 1.93 0.22
C VAL A 77 2.99 1.01 -0.68
N GLY A 78 3.27 -0.27 -0.66
CA GLY A 78 2.46 -1.28 -1.36
C GLY A 78 1.04 -1.41 -0.77
N GLY A 79 0.37 -2.50 -1.07
CA GLY A 79 -1.00 -2.76 -0.64
C GLY A 79 -2.05 -2.35 -1.67
N GLY A 80 -3.32 -2.68 -1.41
CA GLY A 80 -4.46 -2.41 -2.27
C GLY A 80 -4.84 -0.93 -2.36
N ALA A 81 -5.60 -0.56 -3.38
CA ALA A 81 -6.17 0.78 -3.50
C ALA A 81 -7.27 0.99 -2.46
N ILE A 82 -7.32 2.18 -1.90
CA ILE A 82 -8.30 2.61 -0.90
C ILE A 82 -8.84 3.99 -1.27
N LEU A 83 -9.96 4.35 -0.69
CA LEU A 83 -10.46 5.72 -0.69
C LEU A 83 -10.24 6.28 0.71
N ASP A 84 -9.22 7.10 0.86
CA ASP A 84 -8.97 7.85 2.08
C ASP A 84 -9.90 9.07 2.15
N GLY A 85 -10.28 9.48 3.36
CA GLY A 85 -11.16 10.61 3.51
C GLY A 85 -11.26 11.15 4.93
N PRO A 86 -12.08 12.22 5.12
CA PRO A 86 -12.20 12.87 6.43
C PRO A 86 -12.80 11.99 7.54
N TRP A 87 -13.04 10.72 7.29
CA TRP A 87 -13.57 9.74 8.25
C TRP A 87 -12.50 8.95 9.00
N GLU A 88 -11.22 9.12 8.66
CA GLU A 88 -10.08 8.45 9.31
C GLU A 88 -9.19 9.42 10.06
N HIS A 89 -8.40 8.91 10.97
CA HIS A 89 -7.35 9.61 11.68
C HIS A 89 -6.05 8.83 11.51
N ASP A 90 -5.16 9.40 10.72
CA ASP A 90 -3.94 8.73 10.30
C ASP A 90 -2.80 9.02 11.25
N TYR A 91 -1.89 8.06 11.33
CA TYR A 91 -0.65 8.19 12.06
C TYR A 91 0.51 7.61 11.28
N MET A 92 1.68 8.21 11.45
CA MET A 92 2.91 7.76 10.85
C MET A 92 4.01 7.81 11.90
N ILE A 93 4.80 6.74 11.97
CA ILE A 93 5.93 6.64 12.90
C ILE A 93 7.19 6.45 12.08
N ILE A 94 8.16 7.32 12.28
CA ILE A 94 9.46 7.27 11.61
C ILE A 94 10.53 7.15 12.69
N VAL A 95 11.29 6.04 12.65
CA VAL A 95 12.35 5.76 13.62
C VAL A 95 13.64 5.38 12.94
N PRO A 96 14.80 5.68 13.56
CA PRO A 96 16.10 5.36 12.98
C PRO A 96 16.36 3.84 12.94
N PRO A 97 17.38 3.38 12.20
CA PRO A 97 17.83 2.00 12.25
C PRO A 97 18.26 1.64 13.69
N GLY A 98 17.98 0.40 14.11
CA GLY A 98 18.27 -0.08 15.46
C GLY A 98 17.31 0.40 16.55
N ALA A 99 16.21 1.08 16.18
CA ALA A 99 15.14 1.39 17.14
C ALA A 99 14.51 0.11 17.70
N PRO A 100 14.02 0.10 18.95
CA PRO A 100 13.44 -1.09 19.58
C PRO A 100 12.32 -1.69 18.72
N GLY A 101 12.35 -3.02 18.51
CA GLY A 101 11.38 -3.77 17.70
C GLY A 101 11.82 -3.96 16.24
N THR A 102 12.88 -3.28 15.78
CA THR A 102 13.40 -3.45 14.41
C THR A 102 14.32 -4.66 14.27
N GLU A 103 14.86 -5.17 15.36
CA GLU A 103 15.75 -6.33 15.42
C GLU A 103 15.07 -7.64 14.97
N ASN A 104 13.74 -7.72 15.12
CA ASN A 104 12.95 -8.88 14.71
C ASN A 104 12.28 -8.69 13.34
N GLY A 105 12.80 -7.76 12.53
CA GLY A 105 12.27 -7.45 11.21
C GLY A 105 10.86 -6.85 11.24
N VAL A 106 10.16 -6.96 10.11
CA VAL A 106 8.83 -6.36 9.93
C VAL A 106 7.80 -6.89 10.96
N ALA A 107 7.87 -8.16 11.31
CA ALA A 107 6.93 -8.76 12.26
C ALA A 107 7.07 -8.17 13.68
N GLY A 108 8.31 -8.06 14.16
CA GLY A 108 8.62 -7.42 15.44
C GLY A 108 8.30 -5.94 15.44
N PHE A 109 8.53 -5.28 14.31
CA PHE A 109 8.17 -3.87 14.15
C PHE A 109 6.66 -3.66 14.28
N TYR A 110 5.82 -4.43 13.58
CA TYR A 110 4.37 -4.35 13.75
C TYR A 110 3.93 -4.67 15.18
N GLU A 111 4.49 -5.74 15.78
CA GLU A 111 4.13 -6.10 17.15
C GLU A 111 4.38 -4.96 18.13
N ARG A 112 5.55 -4.32 18.03
CA ARG A 112 5.95 -3.25 18.94
C ARG A 112 5.18 -1.96 18.72
N TYR A 113 4.97 -1.56 17.46
CA TYR A 113 4.44 -0.24 17.12
C TYR A 113 2.92 -0.19 16.98
N LEU A 114 2.24 -1.33 16.80
CA LEU A 114 0.78 -1.39 16.83
C LEU A 114 0.20 -1.53 18.23
N ALA A 115 0.99 -1.92 19.24
CA ALA A 115 0.53 -2.04 20.61
C ALA A 115 -0.08 -0.72 21.17
N PRO A 116 0.58 0.47 21.01
CA PRO A 116 -0.01 1.75 21.41
C PRO A 116 -1.34 2.06 20.70
N VAL A 117 -1.45 1.69 19.42
CA VAL A 117 -2.67 1.92 18.62
C VAL A 117 -3.81 1.04 19.12
N THR A 118 -3.52 -0.24 19.41
CA THR A 118 -4.49 -1.17 20.03
C THR A 118 -4.99 -0.63 21.36
N THR A 119 -4.08 -0.11 22.20
CA THR A 119 -4.46 0.48 23.50
C THR A 119 -5.26 1.77 23.33
N THR A 120 -4.91 2.58 22.31
CA THR A 120 -5.68 3.78 21.96
C THR A 120 -7.12 3.42 21.59
N LEU A 121 -7.34 2.42 20.74
CA LEU A 121 -8.67 1.93 20.40
C LEU A 121 -9.42 1.44 21.65
N GLY A 122 -8.73 0.72 22.56
CA GLY A 122 -9.30 0.30 23.85
C GLY A 122 -9.79 1.47 24.70
N ARG A 123 -9.03 2.56 24.76
CA ARG A 123 -9.43 3.81 25.47
C ARG A 123 -10.58 4.54 24.77
N LEU A 124 -10.73 4.36 23.47
CA LEU A 124 -11.89 4.86 22.70
C LEU A 124 -13.12 3.94 22.82
N GLY A 125 -13.01 2.82 23.54
CA GLY A 125 -14.11 1.88 23.78
C GLY A 125 -14.16 0.72 22.80
N VAL A 126 -13.11 0.49 22.00
CA VAL A 126 -13.07 -0.56 20.97
C VAL A 126 -11.98 -1.57 21.25
N VAL A 127 -12.33 -2.84 21.42
CA VAL A 127 -11.37 -3.94 21.54
C VAL A 127 -11.03 -4.48 20.16
N ALA A 128 -9.89 -4.10 19.64
CA ALA A 128 -9.43 -4.47 18.30
C ALA A 128 -8.00 -5.05 18.35
N PRO A 129 -7.84 -6.36 18.57
CA PRO A 129 -6.54 -7.02 18.52
C PRO A 129 -5.98 -7.02 17.10
N ARG A 130 -4.68 -7.29 16.99
CA ARG A 130 -4.03 -7.49 15.70
C ARG A 130 -4.62 -8.70 14.97
N SER A 131 -4.97 -8.51 13.72
CA SER A 131 -5.51 -9.51 12.80
C SER A 131 -4.59 -9.68 11.60
N GLY A 132 -4.16 -10.91 11.34
CA GLY A 132 -3.17 -11.17 10.32
C GLY A 132 -1.81 -10.54 10.65
N VAL A 133 -1.17 -9.93 9.66
CA VAL A 133 0.19 -9.36 9.80
C VAL A 133 0.13 -7.93 10.36
N ASN A 134 -0.76 -7.10 9.85
CA ASN A 134 -0.67 -5.64 9.95
C ASN A 134 -2.01 -4.91 10.20
N ASP A 135 -3.13 -5.61 10.28
CA ASP A 135 -4.43 -4.97 10.52
C ASP A 135 -4.82 -5.04 12.01
N LEU A 136 -5.66 -4.10 12.47
CA LEU A 136 -6.40 -4.23 13.72
C LEU A 136 -7.88 -4.44 13.38
N ALA A 137 -8.53 -5.39 14.08
CA ALA A 137 -9.89 -5.78 13.71
C ALA A 137 -10.77 -6.08 14.93
N VAL A 138 -12.05 -5.79 14.80
CA VAL A 138 -13.12 -6.21 15.72
C VAL A 138 -13.78 -7.45 15.10
N GLY A 139 -13.47 -8.61 15.65
CA GLY A 139 -13.83 -9.87 15.01
C GLY A 139 -13.17 -10.00 13.63
N ARG A 140 -13.98 -9.97 12.56
CA ARG A 140 -13.48 -10.02 11.16
C ARG A 140 -13.43 -8.65 10.50
N ARG A 141 -13.91 -7.59 11.15
CA ARG A 141 -14.05 -6.26 10.57
C ARG A 141 -12.85 -5.41 10.92
N LYS A 142 -12.12 -4.98 9.92
CA LYS A 142 -10.95 -4.10 10.04
C LYS A 142 -11.39 -2.71 10.52
N ILE A 143 -10.66 -2.17 11.51
CA ILE A 143 -10.83 -0.81 12.01
C ILE A 143 -9.56 0.03 11.85
N SER A 144 -8.43 -0.60 11.54
CA SER A 144 -7.15 0.05 11.29
C SER A 144 -6.37 -0.75 10.26
N ALA A 145 -5.97 -0.11 9.17
CA ALA A 145 -5.07 -0.65 8.17
C ALA A 145 -3.66 -0.09 8.37
N ASN A 146 -2.65 -0.91 8.19
CA ASN A 146 -1.28 -0.49 8.46
C ASN A 146 -0.32 -0.98 7.38
N GLY A 147 0.72 -0.19 7.12
CA GLY A 147 1.83 -0.54 6.26
C GLY A 147 3.16 -0.22 6.94
N ALA A 148 4.13 -1.11 6.83
CA ALA A 148 5.50 -0.85 7.29
C ALA A 148 6.49 -0.98 6.16
N MET A 149 7.53 -0.15 6.19
CA MET A 149 8.60 -0.17 5.20
C MET A 149 9.91 0.34 5.81
N GLN A 150 11.01 0.00 5.15
CA GLN A 150 12.28 0.70 5.34
C GLN A 150 12.48 1.66 4.16
N LEU A 151 12.87 2.87 4.47
CA LEU A 151 13.14 3.92 3.49
C LEU A 151 14.31 4.78 3.98
N GLU A 152 15.33 4.97 3.12
CA GLU A 152 16.51 5.79 3.43
C GLU A 152 17.19 5.40 4.77
N GLY A 153 17.05 4.14 5.21
CA GLY A 153 17.57 3.63 6.47
C GLY A 153 16.60 3.74 7.66
N SER A 154 15.56 4.55 7.59
CA SER A 154 14.52 4.61 8.62
C SER A 154 13.53 3.46 8.50
N TRP A 155 13.00 3.03 9.64
CA TRP A 155 11.80 2.22 9.72
C TRP A 155 10.58 3.11 9.82
N ILE A 156 9.57 2.80 9.04
CA ILE A 156 8.36 3.61 8.92
C ILE A 156 7.15 2.72 9.10
N LEU A 157 6.23 3.14 9.96
CA LEU A 157 4.87 2.64 10.06
C LEU A 157 3.93 3.74 9.58
N VAL A 158 3.02 3.41 8.68
CA VAL A 158 1.87 4.26 8.33
C VAL A 158 0.61 3.50 8.63
N GLY A 159 -0.40 4.16 9.16
CA GLY A 159 -1.67 3.52 9.47
C GLY A 159 -2.76 4.53 9.78
N ASP A 160 -3.96 4.01 9.91
CA ASP A 160 -5.17 4.77 10.19
C ASP A 160 -5.92 4.24 11.43
N ILE A 161 -6.82 5.04 11.93
CA ILE A 161 -7.92 4.65 12.81
C ILE A 161 -9.19 5.10 12.11
N LEU A 162 -10.03 4.17 11.68
CA LEU A 162 -11.31 4.47 11.05
C LEU A 162 -12.29 4.99 12.10
N LEU A 163 -12.50 6.31 12.11
CA LEU A 163 -13.44 6.96 13.03
C LEU A 163 -14.88 6.82 12.56
N ASP A 164 -15.09 6.88 11.24
CA ASP A 164 -16.34 6.66 10.53
C ASP A 164 -16.05 6.00 9.17
N LEU A 165 -17.06 5.81 8.30
CA LEU A 165 -16.90 5.22 6.97
C LEU A 165 -17.89 5.84 5.97
N ASP A 166 -17.45 6.06 4.75
CA ASP A 166 -18.31 6.38 3.60
C ASP A 166 -18.28 5.22 2.58
N ILE A 167 -18.94 4.11 2.94
CA ILE A 167 -19.03 2.92 2.09
C ILE A 167 -19.59 3.22 0.70
N PRO A 168 -20.63 4.06 0.53
CA PRO A 168 -21.11 4.46 -0.81
C PRO A 168 -20.02 5.09 -1.66
N ALA A 169 -19.27 6.06 -1.13
CA ALA A 169 -18.15 6.68 -1.85
C ALA A 169 -17.05 5.68 -2.17
N MET A 170 -16.64 4.85 -1.21
CA MET A 170 -15.63 3.80 -1.40
C MET A 170 -16.03 2.84 -2.54
N SER A 171 -17.25 2.33 -2.53
CA SER A 171 -17.74 1.39 -3.55
C SER A 171 -17.92 2.03 -4.93
N ARG A 172 -18.04 3.36 -4.99
CA ARG A 172 -18.17 4.10 -6.26
C ARG A 172 -16.81 4.38 -6.90
N VAL A 173 -15.80 4.64 -6.08
CA VAL A 173 -14.45 5.00 -6.54
C VAL A 173 -13.61 3.76 -6.86
N LEU A 174 -13.68 2.72 -6.02
CA LEU A 174 -12.89 1.51 -6.24
C LEU A 174 -13.54 0.66 -7.33
N ARG A 175 -12.71 0.18 -8.26
CA ARG A 175 -13.19 -0.65 -9.36
C ARG A 175 -13.50 -2.06 -8.89
N VAL A 176 -14.64 -2.54 -9.37
CA VAL A 176 -14.97 -3.97 -9.44
C VAL A 176 -15.09 -4.36 -10.89
N PRO A 177 -14.76 -5.60 -11.24
CA PRO A 177 -14.73 -6.08 -12.63
C PRO A 177 -16.05 -5.92 -13.39
N ASP A 178 -17.18 -5.81 -12.70
CA ASP A 178 -18.51 -5.70 -13.31
C ASP A 178 -19.42 -4.81 -12.46
N GLU A 179 -20.11 -3.85 -13.08
CA GLU A 179 -21.07 -2.93 -12.40
C GLU A 179 -22.16 -3.64 -11.60
N LYS A 180 -22.62 -4.80 -12.07
CA LYS A 180 -23.62 -5.61 -11.34
C LYS A 180 -23.12 -6.13 -9.99
N PHE A 181 -21.80 -6.16 -9.75
CA PHE A 181 -21.20 -6.52 -8.47
C PHE A 181 -20.96 -5.32 -7.54
N ARG A 182 -21.21 -4.09 -7.99
CA ARG A 182 -20.96 -2.88 -7.19
C ARG A 182 -21.77 -2.88 -5.88
N GLY A 183 -23.05 -3.29 -5.93
CA GLY A 183 -23.85 -3.45 -4.71
C GLY A 183 -23.31 -4.55 -3.79
N LYS A 184 -22.80 -5.66 -4.36
CA LYS A 184 -22.14 -6.71 -3.58
C LYS A 184 -20.82 -6.25 -2.99
N LEU A 185 -20.09 -5.34 -3.65
CA LEU A 185 -18.89 -4.74 -3.10
C LEU A 185 -19.21 -3.88 -1.87
N ALA A 186 -20.22 -3.02 -1.95
CA ALA A 186 -20.63 -2.20 -0.80
C ALA A 186 -21.05 -3.07 0.38
N THR A 187 -21.83 -4.14 0.15
CA THR A 187 -22.20 -5.11 1.18
C THR A 187 -20.96 -5.80 1.75
N GLY A 188 -20.07 -6.28 0.89
CA GLY A 188 -18.81 -6.90 1.31
C GLY A 188 -17.92 -5.96 2.12
N MET A 189 -17.79 -4.68 1.70
CA MET A 189 -17.04 -3.68 2.47
C MET A 189 -17.64 -3.48 3.87
N ALA A 190 -18.96 -3.37 3.98
CA ALA A 190 -19.64 -3.24 5.27
C ALA A 190 -19.47 -4.48 6.18
N GLU A 191 -19.25 -5.66 5.58
CA GLU A 191 -18.96 -6.89 6.33
C GLU A 191 -17.49 -7.00 6.78
N TRP A 192 -16.58 -6.29 6.10
CA TRP A 192 -15.12 -6.38 6.33
C TRP A 192 -14.50 -5.15 6.97
N LEU A 193 -15.24 -4.04 7.03
CA LEU A 193 -14.78 -2.78 7.64
C LEU A 193 -15.69 -2.41 8.80
N THR A 194 -15.13 -1.72 9.79
CA THR A 194 -15.88 -1.06 10.86
C THR A 194 -15.19 0.23 11.28
N SER A 195 -15.79 1.00 12.15
CA SER A 195 -15.27 2.27 12.65
C SER A 195 -15.55 2.44 14.14
N VAL A 196 -14.83 3.38 14.77
CA VAL A 196 -15.08 3.71 16.18
C VAL A 196 -16.54 4.10 16.39
N ARG A 197 -17.12 4.90 15.48
CA ARG A 197 -18.54 5.28 15.55
C ARG A 197 -19.47 4.08 15.46
N ALA A 198 -19.20 3.14 14.56
CA ALA A 198 -20.03 1.95 14.42
C ALA A 198 -20.00 1.04 15.64
N GLU A 199 -18.84 0.91 16.29
CA GLU A 199 -18.65 0.04 17.45
C GLU A 199 -19.14 0.67 18.76
N THR A 200 -19.08 2.01 18.91
CA THR A 200 -19.35 2.70 20.17
C THR A 200 -20.57 3.60 20.14
N GLY A 201 -21.13 3.87 18.97
CA GLY A 201 -22.19 4.89 18.78
C GLY A 201 -21.67 6.33 18.86
N ARG A 202 -20.36 6.57 19.09
CA ARG A 202 -19.76 7.89 19.29
C ARG A 202 -18.67 8.16 18.25
N LEU A 203 -18.67 9.36 17.67
CA LEU A 203 -17.57 9.86 16.88
C LEU A 203 -16.63 10.66 17.79
N PRO A 204 -15.40 10.17 18.08
CA PRO A 204 -14.47 10.89 18.93
C PRO A 204 -13.93 12.13 18.21
N GLY A 205 -13.61 13.16 18.99
CA GLY A 205 -12.91 14.34 18.47
C GLY A 205 -11.46 14.03 18.11
N ARG A 206 -10.94 14.65 17.06
CA ARG A 206 -9.57 14.39 16.58
C ARG A 206 -8.50 14.71 17.61
N SER A 207 -8.65 15.81 18.35
CA SER A 207 -7.73 16.15 19.45
C SER A 207 -7.76 15.13 20.59
N GLU A 208 -8.91 14.49 20.83
CA GLU A 208 -9.01 13.38 21.79
C GLU A 208 -8.19 12.18 21.30
N VAL A 209 -8.36 11.79 20.05
CA VAL A 209 -7.61 10.67 19.44
C VAL A 209 -6.11 10.95 19.42
N SER A 210 -5.69 12.12 18.94
CA SER A 210 -4.27 12.55 18.93
C SER A 210 -3.66 12.49 20.33
N ARG A 211 -4.34 13.04 21.34
CA ARG A 211 -3.86 13.05 22.72
C ARG A 211 -3.71 11.63 23.28
N ILE A 212 -4.72 10.79 23.10
CA ILE A 212 -4.67 9.40 23.61
C ILE A 212 -3.53 8.65 22.92
N LEU A 213 -3.38 8.79 21.60
CA LEU A 213 -2.34 8.13 20.84
C LEU A 213 -0.94 8.56 21.32
N ALA A 214 -0.71 9.86 21.53
CA ALA A 214 0.55 10.40 22.06
C ALA A 214 0.87 9.82 23.46
N GLU A 215 -0.10 9.79 24.34
CA GLU A 215 0.04 9.22 25.70
C GLU A 215 0.39 7.72 25.65
N GLU A 216 -0.23 6.96 24.74
CA GLU A 216 0.03 5.52 24.61
C GLU A 216 1.41 5.25 23.98
N PHE A 217 1.87 6.04 23.03
CA PHE A 217 3.24 5.96 22.53
C PHE A 217 4.25 6.32 23.62
N ALA A 218 4.04 7.41 24.38
CA ALA A 218 4.89 7.79 25.49
C ALA A 218 5.04 6.67 26.52
N ARG A 219 3.92 6.04 26.90
CA ARG A 219 3.90 4.95 27.87
C ARG A 219 4.57 3.68 27.37
N ALA A 220 4.25 3.25 26.13
CA ALA A 220 4.73 2.01 25.57
C ALA A 220 6.24 1.98 25.33
N PHE A 221 6.81 3.13 25.04
CA PHE A 221 8.24 3.27 24.74
C PHE A 221 9.05 3.89 25.89
N GLY A 222 8.41 4.38 26.95
CA GLY A 222 9.08 5.07 28.06
C GLY A 222 9.78 6.35 27.60
N ILE A 223 9.17 7.09 26.70
CA ILE A 223 9.71 8.29 26.05
C ILE A 223 8.93 9.54 26.46
N GLU A 224 9.56 10.69 26.27
CA GLU A 224 8.85 11.95 26.21
C GLU A 224 8.37 12.20 24.77
N VAL A 225 7.14 12.67 24.63
CA VAL A 225 6.56 13.08 23.35
C VAL A 225 6.40 14.58 23.35
N ALA A 226 7.20 15.29 22.56
CA ALA A 226 7.22 16.76 22.52
C ALA A 226 6.58 17.28 21.22
N PRO A 227 5.66 18.27 21.29
CA PRO A 227 5.15 18.94 20.12
C PRO A 227 6.28 19.55 19.27
N GLY A 228 6.15 19.48 17.96
CA GLY A 228 7.12 20.02 17.02
C GLY A 228 6.49 20.49 15.71
N ALA A 229 7.34 20.94 14.82
CA ALA A 229 6.99 21.34 13.45
C ALA A 229 7.98 20.73 12.46
N LEU A 230 7.63 20.70 11.19
CA LEU A 230 8.57 20.40 10.11
C LEU A 230 9.66 21.48 10.08
N SER A 231 10.90 21.08 9.93
CA SER A 231 11.97 22.04 9.63
C SER A 231 11.77 22.65 8.23
N PRO A 232 12.38 23.79 7.91
CA PRO A 232 12.31 24.36 6.56
C PRO A 232 12.82 23.40 5.48
N GLU A 233 13.84 22.59 5.76
CA GLU A 233 14.37 21.56 4.86
C GLU A 233 13.33 20.46 4.63
N GLU A 234 12.73 19.95 5.70
CA GLU A 234 11.69 18.91 5.62
C GLU A 234 10.46 19.42 4.85
N ALA A 235 10.01 20.64 5.14
CA ALA A 235 8.88 21.26 4.46
C ALA A 235 9.16 21.48 2.97
N GLY A 236 10.36 21.92 2.61
CA GLY A 236 10.81 22.03 1.22
C GLY A 236 10.78 20.69 0.49
N THR A 237 11.31 19.64 1.13
CA THR A 237 11.28 18.28 0.55
C THR A 237 9.86 17.76 0.39
N VAL A 238 8.96 18.03 1.34
CA VAL A 238 7.52 17.66 1.21
C VAL A 238 6.93 18.32 -0.03
N GLU A 239 7.19 19.61 -0.28
CA GLU A 239 6.63 20.32 -1.43
C GLU A 239 7.21 19.83 -2.76
N GLU A 240 8.51 19.52 -2.81
CA GLU A 240 9.14 18.90 -3.98
C GLU A 240 8.53 17.54 -4.32
N LEU A 241 8.36 16.67 -3.31
CA LEU A 241 7.73 15.37 -3.48
C LEU A 241 6.26 15.51 -3.87
N ARG A 242 5.54 16.43 -3.24
CA ARG A 242 4.16 16.74 -3.56
C ARG A 242 4.03 17.16 -5.02
N SER A 243 4.85 18.08 -5.48
CA SER A 243 4.84 18.56 -6.86
C SER A 243 5.16 17.45 -7.87
N SER A 244 6.21 16.67 -7.64
CA SER A 244 6.65 15.63 -8.58
C SER A 244 5.73 14.41 -8.60
N ARG A 245 5.14 14.04 -7.45
CA ARG A 245 4.32 12.82 -7.29
C ARG A 245 2.82 13.02 -7.49
N THR A 246 2.36 14.22 -7.80
CA THR A 246 0.99 14.46 -8.28
C THR A 246 0.89 14.44 -9.81
N ALA A 247 2.02 14.43 -10.51
CA ALA A 247 2.04 14.32 -11.96
C ALA A 247 1.47 12.96 -12.43
N ASP A 248 0.74 12.98 -13.56
CA ASP A 248 0.22 11.76 -14.20
C ASP A 248 1.32 10.74 -14.48
N ALA A 249 2.54 11.21 -14.78
CA ALA A 249 3.70 10.35 -15.01
C ALA A 249 4.06 9.48 -13.81
N TRP A 250 3.85 9.96 -12.58
CA TRP A 250 4.02 9.18 -11.36
C TRP A 250 2.78 8.34 -11.04
N THR A 251 1.60 8.97 -11.02
CA THR A 251 0.35 8.32 -10.62
C THR A 251 0.03 7.12 -11.50
N PHE A 252 0.21 7.26 -12.81
CA PHE A 252 -0.09 6.22 -13.81
C PHE A 252 1.17 5.52 -14.36
N ALA A 253 2.29 5.58 -13.64
CA ALA A 253 3.55 4.97 -14.09
C ALA A 253 3.42 3.47 -14.40
N LYS A 254 2.61 2.74 -13.63
CA LYS A 254 2.38 1.30 -13.81
C LYS A 254 1.35 0.97 -14.88
N ASP A 255 0.49 1.92 -15.23
CA ASP A 255 -0.54 1.72 -16.27
C ASP A 255 0.03 1.79 -17.70
N ARG A 256 1.29 2.23 -17.86
CA ARG A 256 1.93 2.51 -19.16
C ARG A 256 3.31 1.88 -19.29
N SER A 257 3.68 0.97 -18.41
CA SER A 257 5.05 0.44 -18.37
C SER A 257 5.43 -0.39 -19.58
N HIS A 258 4.46 -1.05 -20.24
CA HIS A 258 4.70 -1.93 -21.38
C HIS A 258 3.71 -1.65 -22.53
N PRO A 259 4.09 -0.84 -23.55
CA PRO A 259 3.22 -0.51 -24.67
C PRO A 259 2.68 -1.74 -25.43
N ASN A 260 3.48 -2.80 -25.56
CA ASN A 260 3.08 -4.04 -26.25
C ASN A 260 2.04 -4.86 -25.48
N LEU A 261 1.91 -4.62 -24.17
CA LEU A 261 0.90 -5.24 -23.32
C LEU A 261 -0.36 -4.36 -23.22
N SER A 262 -0.38 -3.21 -23.87
CA SER A 262 -1.55 -2.34 -23.95
C SER A 262 -2.67 -3.08 -24.70
N GLY A 263 -3.90 -3.01 -24.17
CA GLY A 263 -5.03 -3.77 -24.72
C GLY A 263 -5.12 -5.21 -24.19
N ALA A 264 -4.38 -5.54 -23.13
CA ALA A 264 -4.50 -6.82 -22.45
C ALA A 264 -5.98 -7.15 -22.14
N PRO A 265 -6.39 -8.42 -22.26
CA PRO A 265 -7.78 -8.84 -22.03
C PRO A 265 -8.18 -8.65 -20.56
N SER A 266 -9.47 -8.82 -20.28
CA SER A 266 -9.97 -8.90 -18.90
C SER A 266 -9.28 -10.02 -18.14
N GLU A 267 -9.32 -9.95 -16.82
CA GLU A 267 -8.81 -10.98 -15.92
C GLU A 267 -9.30 -12.39 -16.32
N GLY A 268 -8.42 -13.38 -16.23
CA GLY A 268 -8.71 -14.79 -16.55
C GLY A 268 -8.93 -15.05 -18.05
N ARG A 269 -8.52 -14.14 -18.93
CA ARG A 269 -8.66 -14.27 -20.39
C ARG A 269 -7.34 -14.20 -21.11
N ALA A 270 -7.32 -14.82 -22.29
CA ALA A 270 -6.23 -14.70 -23.24
C ALA A 270 -6.78 -14.36 -24.63
N VAL A 271 -5.98 -13.65 -25.42
CA VAL A 271 -6.30 -13.25 -26.79
C VAL A 271 -5.11 -13.61 -27.67
N LYS A 272 -5.39 -14.25 -28.82
CA LYS A 272 -4.39 -14.53 -29.84
C LYS A 272 -4.07 -13.21 -30.58
N ILE A 273 -2.81 -12.81 -30.55
CA ILE A 273 -2.35 -11.56 -31.20
C ILE A 273 -1.94 -11.83 -32.65
N SER A 274 -1.00 -12.76 -32.86
CA SER A 274 -0.55 -13.15 -34.22
C SER A 274 0.21 -14.48 -34.14
N GLY A 275 0.14 -15.30 -35.18
CA GLY A 275 0.85 -16.58 -35.22
C GLY A 275 0.58 -17.40 -33.97
N ASP A 276 1.62 -17.70 -33.20
CA ASP A 276 1.53 -18.41 -31.93
C ASP A 276 1.56 -17.45 -30.69
N ALA A 277 1.61 -16.15 -30.92
CA ALA A 277 1.66 -15.16 -29.86
C ALA A 277 0.30 -14.97 -29.19
N VAL A 278 0.26 -15.17 -27.89
CA VAL A 278 -0.92 -15.05 -27.03
C VAL A 278 -0.65 -14.02 -25.94
N LEU A 279 -1.56 -13.06 -25.79
CA LEU A 279 -1.58 -12.13 -24.67
C LEU A 279 -2.59 -12.60 -23.65
N ALA A 280 -2.12 -12.91 -22.45
CA ALA A 280 -2.93 -13.43 -21.36
C ALA A 280 -2.82 -12.52 -20.12
N ARG A 281 -3.88 -12.51 -19.31
CA ARG A 281 -3.92 -11.81 -18.03
C ARG A 281 -4.52 -12.70 -16.94
N LEU A 282 -3.85 -12.75 -15.80
CA LEU A 282 -4.27 -13.52 -14.64
C LEU A 282 -4.06 -12.75 -13.35
N ASP A 283 -5.08 -12.74 -12.52
CA ASP A 283 -5.01 -12.29 -11.13
C ASP A 283 -4.96 -13.53 -10.22
N ARG A 284 -3.92 -13.65 -9.41
CA ARG A 284 -3.71 -14.78 -8.49
C ARG A 284 -3.58 -14.29 -7.06
N LYS A 285 -4.42 -14.82 -6.18
CA LYS A 285 -4.30 -14.59 -4.74
C LYS A 285 -3.25 -15.53 -4.17
N ALA A 286 -2.11 -14.97 -3.78
CA ALA A 286 -1.09 -15.60 -2.94
C ALA A 286 -1.31 -15.14 -1.48
N GLY A 287 -0.30 -14.75 -0.74
CA GLY A 287 -0.50 -13.96 0.50
C GLY A 287 -1.17 -12.61 0.21
N LYS A 288 -0.74 -11.98 -0.88
CA LYS A 288 -1.32 -10.77 -1.49
C LYS A 288 -1.73 -11.08 -2.94
N LEU A 289 -2.37 -10.12 -3.61
CA LEU A 289 -2.71 -10.24 -5.01
C LEU A 289 -1.46 -10.08 -5.88
N VAL A 290 -1.22 -11.04 -6.74
CA VAL A 290 -0.25 -10.98 -7.84
C VAL A 290 -1.03 -10.99 -9.14
N ARG A 291 -0.82 -9.98 -9.95
CA ARG A 291 -1.36 -9.87 -11.30
C ARG A 291 -0.24 -10.05 -12.31
N VAL A 292 -0.46 -10.90 -13.29
CA VAL A 292 0.46 -11.13 -14.39
C VAL A 292 -0.23 -10.75 -15.70
N THR A 293 0.43 -9.88 -16.47
CA THR A 293 0.14 -9.68 -17.89
C THR A 293 1.29 -10.30 -18.67
N LEU A 294 0.99 -11.26 -19.54
CA LEU A 294 1.96 -12.12 -20.22
C LEU A 294 1.71 -12.13 -21.72
N LEU A 295 2.70 -11.75 -22.50
CA LEU A 295 2.80 -12.04 -23.92
C LEU A 295 3.74 -13.23 -24.08
N HIS A 296 3.27 -14.31 -24.72
CA HIS A 296 4.06 -15.51 -24.91
C HIS A 296 3.78 -16.16 -26.27
N GLY A 297 4.78 -16.89 -26.77
CA GLY A 297 4.68 -17.67 -28.01
C GLY A 297 5.72 -18.78 -28.03
N HIS A 298 5.49 -19.86 -28.76
CA HIS A 298 6.41 -21.00 -28.90
C HIS A 298 6.91 -21.58 -27.56
N GLY A 299 6.08 -21.57 -26.51
CA GLY A 299 6.43 -22.05 -25.17
C GLY A 299 7.42 -21.15 -24.41
N ARG A 300 7.58 -19.89 -24.82
CA ARG A 300 8.49 -18.92 -24.20
C ARG A 300 7.79 -17.60 -23.87
N ILE A 301 8.31 -16.89 -22.86
CA ILE A 301 7.92 -15.53 -22.53
C ILE A 301 8.47 -14.60 -23.62
N GLU A 302 7.63 -13.76 -24.20
CA GLU A 302 8.06 -12.61 -24.99
C GLU A 302 8.16 -11.39 -24.12
N GLU A 303 7.09 -11.06 -23.39
CA GLU A 303 7.05 -9.99 -22.37
C GLU A 303 6.21 -10.44 -21.17
N VAL A 304 6.57 -9.96 -20.00
CA VAL A 304 5.80 -10.16 -18.77
C VAL A 304 5.80 -8.89 -17.92
N GLU A 305 4.70 -8.61 -17.26
CA GLU A 305 4.55 -7.52 -16.31
C GLU A 305 3.89 -8.03 -15.03
N PHE A 306 4.40 -7.56 -13.89
CA PHE A 306 3.85 -7.83 -12.56
C PHE A 306 3.22 -6.58 -11.96
N SER A 307 1.98 -6.69 -11.52
CA SER A 307 1.31 -5.69 -10.70
C SER A 307 0.55 -6.36 -9.55
N GLY A 308 -0.01 -5.57 -8.63
CA GLY A 308 -0.79 -6.13 -7.53
C GLY A 308 -0.64 -5.38 -6.21
N ASP A 309 -1.11 -5.99 -5.13
CA ASP A 309 -1.12 -5.40 -3.79
C ASP A 309 0.00 -5.94 -2.87
N PHE A 310 1.01 -6.59 -3.44
CA PHE A 310 2.21 -7.02 -2.73
C PHE A 310 3.15 -5.82 -2.43
N PHE A 311 4.15 -6.07 -1.58
CA PHE A 311 5.17 -5.08 -1.25
C PHE A 311 6.53 -5.56 -1.71
N THR A 312 7.43 -4.62 -2.01
CA THR A 312 8.85 -4.88 -2.19
C THR A 312 9.68 -4.12 -1.17
N HIS A 313 10.82 -4.66 -0.83
CA HIS A 313 11.86 -3.95 -0.11
C HIS A 313 13.19 -4.12 -0.88
N PRO A 314 13.81 -2.99 -1.33
CA PRO A 314 13.30 -1.62 -1.29
C PRO A 314 11.97 -1.45 -2.06
N PHE A 315 11.21 -0.39 -1.73
CA PHE A 315 9.89 -0.18 -2.33
C PHE A 315 9.95 0.06 -3.85
N ASP A 316 11.01 0.71 -4.30
CA ASP A 316 11.32 1.04 -5.70
C ASP A 316 12.15 -0.05 -6.40
N ALA A 317 12.10 -1.29 -5.86
CA ALA A 317 12.77 -2.42 -6.50
C ALA A 317 12.53 -2.43 -8.01
N PRO A 318 13.59 -2.56 -8.82
CA PRO A 318 13.49 -2.40 -10.28
C PRO A 318 12.87 -3.65 -10.94
N LEU A 319 11.60 -3.95 -10.62
CA LEU A 319 10.90 -5.13 -11.15
C LEU A 319 10.89 -5.15 -12.68
N GLY A 320 10.92 -4.00 -13.35
CA GLY A 320 11.07 -3.95 -14.80
C GLY A 320 12.38 -4.56 -15.32
N GLU A 321 13.45 -4.65 -14.50
CA GLU A 321 14.65 -5.41 -14.88
C GLU A 321 14.42 -6.92 -14.77
N LEU A 322 13.67 -7.37 -13.75
CA LEU A 322 13.25 -8.77 -13.63
C LEU A 322 12.38 -9.17 -14.82
N GLU A 323 11.38 -8.37 -15.14
CA GLU A 323 10.45 -8.57 -16.26
C GLU A 323 11.21 -8.72 -17.59
N LYS A 324 12.15 -7.83 -17.86
CA LYS A 324 13.05 -7.93 -19.03
C LYS A 324 13.93 -9.18 -18.99
N ALA A 325 14.47 -9.53 -17.82
CA ALA A 325 15.36 -10.69 -17.67
C ALA A 325 14.61 -12.03 -17.88
N LEU A 326 13.30 -12.04 -17.70
CA LEU A 326 12.46 -13.22 -17.97
C LEU A 326 12.10 -13.39 -19.44
N GLY A 327 12.28 -12.35 -20.26
CA GLY A 327 12.10 -12.42 -21.72
C GLY A 327 12.93 -13.55 -22.35
N GLY A 328 12.33 -14.34 -23.24
CA GLY A 328 12.93 -15.53 -23.86
C GLY A 328 12.99 -16.78 -22.99
N SER A 329 12.62 -16.71 -21.71
CA SER A 329 12.61 -17.85 -20.80
C SER A 329 11.55 -18.87 -21.19
N PRO A 330 11.82 -20.21 -21.06
CA PRO A 330 10.81 -21.22 -21.27
C PRO A 330 9.73 -21.16 -20.16
N LEU A 331 8.50 -21.46 -20.52
CA LEU A 331 7.36 -21.51 -19.61
C LEU A 331 7.38 -22.79 -18.75
N VAL A 332 8.47 -22.98 -18.00
CA VAL A 332 8.69 -24.10 -17.07
C VAL A 332 8.79 -23.51 -15.67
N GLU A 333 7.86 -23.88 -14.78
CA GLU A 333 7.69 -23.26 -13.46
C GLU A 333 8.98 -23.31 -12.63
N ALA A 334 9.67 -24.46 -12.59
CA ALA A 334 10.93 -24.60 -11.84
C ALA A 334 12.01 -23.62 -12.34
N ASN A 335 12.19 -23.49 -13.65
CA ASN A 335 13.17 -22.59 -14.24
C ASN A 335 12.83 -21.11 -13.93
N LEU A 336 11.55 -20.75 -14.01
CA LEU A 336 11.07 -19.40 -13.70
C LEU A 336 11.27 -19.08 -12.22
N ARG A 337 10.90 -20.00 -11.32
CA ARG A 337 11.12 -19.85 -9.88
C ARG A 337 12.60 -19.59 -9.57
N ASP A 338 13.51 -20.41 -10.13
CA ASP A 338 14.94 -20.30 -9.88
C ASP A 338 15.51 -18.99 -10.47
N ALA A 339 15.04 -18.57 -11.65
CA ALA A 339 15.43 -17.30 -12.27
C ALA A 339 14.98 -16.10 -11.43
N ILE A 340 13.71 -16.08 -10.99
CA ILE A 340 13.12 -15.04 -10.16
C ILE A 340 13.84 -14.99 -8.80
N GLY A 341 13.95 -16.13 -8.10
CA GLY A 341 14.62 -16.22 -6.81
C GLY A 341 16.08 -15.77 -6.86
N GLY A 342 16.81 -16.21 -7.90
CA GLY A 342 18.19 -15.78 -8.14
C GLY A 342 18.30 -14.28 -8.40
N TRP A 343 17.38 -13.69 -9.15
CA TRP A 343 17.35 -12.25 -9.40
C TRP A 343 17.05 -11.47 -8.10
N LEU A 344 16.05 -11.86 -7.34
CA LEU A 344 15.69 -11.24 -6.06
C LEU A 344 16.89 -11.25 -5.10
N THR A 345 17.58 -12.38 -4.98
CA THR A 345 18.76 -12.52 -4.13
C THR A 345 19.91 -11.61 -4.58
N ARG A 346 20.23 -11.59 -5.88
CA ARG A 346 21.34 -10.75 -6.41
C ARG A 346 21.07 -9.26 -6.25
N LYS A 347 19.81 -8.84 -6.33
CA LYS A 347 19.39 -7.42 -6.21
C LYS A 347 19.08 -7.03 -4.76
N GLY A 348 19.11 -7.97 -3.80
CA GLY A 348 18.73 -7.71 -2.42
C GLY A 348 17.27 -7.30 -2.27
N VAL A 349 16.40 -7.81 -3.16
CA VAL A 349 14.97 -7.50 -3.15
C VAL A 349 14.21 -8.56 -2.35
N HIS A 350 13.39 -8.11 -1.41
CA HIS A 350 12.47 -8.95 -0.66
C HIS A 350 11.02 -8.66 -1.08
N LEU A 351 10.29 -9.72 -1.43
CA LEU A 351 8.85 -9.65 -1.64
C LEU A 351 8.11 -9.90 -0.33
N VAL A 352 7.07 -9.14 -0.05
CA VAL A 352 6.18 -9.34 1.10
C VAL A 352 4.76 -9.56 0.61
N GLY A 353 4.20 -10.71 0.95
CA GLY A 353 2.88 -11.13 0.51
C GLY A 353 2.87 -11.90 -0.82
N ALA A 354 4.04 -12.14 -1.42
CA ALA A 354 4.26 -13.05 -2.55
C ALA A 354 5.66 -13.65 -2.46
N THR A 355 5.89 -14.75 -3.15
CA THR A 355 7.17 -15.46 -3.24
C THR A 355 7.58 -15.64 -4.71
N SER A 356 8.84 -16.09 -4.95
CA SER A 356 9.28 -16.50 -6.30
C SER A 356 8.43 -17.61 -6.88
N ASP A 357 7.97 -18.53 -6.03
CA ASP A 357 7.05 -19.61 -6.45
C ASP A 357 5.71 -19.06 -6.90
N ASP A 358 5.16 -18.08 -6.17
CA ASP A 358 3.89 -17.44 -6.51
C ASP A 358 3.95 -16.71 -7.86
N LEU A 359 5.05 -15.98 -8.12
CA LEU A 359 5.25 -15.30 -9.40
C LEU A 359 5.41 -16.31 -10.55
N ALA A 360 6.23 -17.34 -10.37
CA ALA A 360 6.45 -18.38 -11.37
C ALA A 360 5.16 -19.13 -11.70
N ALA A 361 4.42 -19.56 -10.67
CA ALA A 361 3.16 -20.24 -10.82
C ALA A 361 2.08 -19.34 -11.49
N ALA A 362 2.09 -18.03 -11.21
CA ALA A 362 1.18 -17.08 -11.86
C ALA A 362 1.49 -16.93 -13.36
N ILE A 363 2.76 -16.88 -13.77
CA ILE A 363 3.17 -16.86 -15.18
C ILE A 363 2.68 -18.12 -15.90
N VAL A 364 2.96 -19.32 -15.36
CA VAL A 364 2.58 -20.59 -15.98
C VAL A 364 1.06 -20.73 -16.08
N ALA A 365 0.36 -20.32 -15.02
CA ALA A 365 -1.10 -20.32 -15.02
C ALA A 365 -1.68 -19.35 -16.06
N ALA A 366 -1.10 -18.15 -16.22
CA ALA A 366 -1.50 -17.20 -17.27
C ALA A 366 -1.28 -17.79 -18.67
N ALA A 367 -0.13 -18.43 -18.90
CA ALA A 367 0.19 -19.09 -20.18
C ALA A 367 -0.75 -20.27 -20.52
N SER A 368 -1.39 -20.86 -19.51
CA SER A 368 -2.30 -21.99 -19.68
C SER A 368 -3.74 -21.56 -20.03
N ILE A 369 -4.04 -20.27 -20.04
CA ILE A 369 -5.36 -19.75 -20.41
C ILE A 369 -5.55 -19.91 -21.92
N ALA A 370 -6.56 -20.68 -22.34
CA ALA A 370 -6.88 -20.81 -23.74
C ALA A 370 -7.36 -19.44 -24.32
N PRO A 371 -6.81 -19.01 -25.45
CA PRO A 371 -7.29 -17.78 -26.08
C PRO A 371 -8.74 -17.96 -26.55
N ALA A 372 -9.54 -16.90 -26.33
CA ALA A 372 -10.91 -16.86 -26.82
C ALA A 372 -10.93 -17.03 -28.33
N SER A 373 -11.80 -17.91 -28.83
CA SER A 373 -12.10 -18.01 -30.28
C SER A 373 -12.66 -16.65 -30.73
N ARG A 374 -12.16 -16.14 -31.83
CA ARG A 374 -12.72 -14.92 -32.49
C ARG A 374 -14.13 -15.18 -33.00
#